data_0898373303f0d93e97f928bd5ad7c4e7
#
_entry.id   0898373303f0d93e97f928bd5ad7c4e7
#
_cell.length_a   1.000
_cell.length_b   1.000
_cell.length_c   1.000
_cell.angle_alpha   90.00
_cell.angle_beta   90.00
_cell.angle_gamma   90.00
#
_symmetry.space_group_name_H-M   'P 1'
#
loop_
_entity.id
_entity.type
_entity.pdbx_description
1 polymer ?
#
loop_
_entity_poly.entity_id
_entity_poly.type
_entity_poly.pdbx_seq_one_letter_code
_entity_poly.pdbx_strand_id
1 'polypeptide(L)'
;MPQKFLAIIALFSPAVFAVTALISWFHPGLRPSMVKRMATASTSISIMVAVICGVLVFRYDILQTDMIGFREIGLSLRLDTISVVMLVMIALIGFIVVRFSLNYLDGDKRQGIFIGRLAATICSVQLLVLTGNLGLLWVSWILTSISLHRLLVFYPDRPGAQVAAKKKFILARLADACLLIACILLYQQFNTGNLELIFMTLKHMSSSGVHVAGLEVTATFLVLAALLKSAQFPTHGWLIEVMETPTPVSALLHAGLLNAGPFLVIRMAHVIQASTIAPIILISIGGFTALFASTAYLTQTSVKTALSYSSVAHMGFSLLLCGLGLYPAAMLHLVAHSFYKAHAFLSSGSVIEVARGSKVAESGRLGSPLRILLGIAMALALYSLFALVWGINPAKELPLLAIGAILIMGLSRLFSSATDSKESITMLVPAVLLALLVTAAFFSLEAGAHHMLASQLPLPSALGIAEIVLTGILLIAFGLIVFIQMLPPV
;
A
#
# COMPACT_ATOMS: atom_id res chain seq x y z
N MET A 1 -32.85 -10.23 -4.93
CA MET A 1 -33.19 -8.88 -4.43
C MET A 1 -32.58 -8.52 -3.04
N PRO A 2 -32.62 -9.35 -1.98
CA PRO A 2 -32.07 -8.93 -0.68
C PRO A 2 -30.56 -8.65 -0.67
N GLN A 3 -29.76 -9.36 -1.47
CA GLN A 3 -28.29 -9.22 -1.46
C GLN A 3 -27.79 -7.84 -1.92
N LYS A 4 -28.45 -7.22 -2.90
CA LYS A 4 -28.07 -5.88 -3.41
C LYS A 4 -28.24 -4.78 -2.35
N PHE A 5 -29.29 -4.90 -1.52
CA PHE A 5 -29.52 -3.96 -0.42
C PHE A 5 -28.48 -4.09 0.70
N LEU A 6 -27.93 -5.29 0.92
CA LEU A 6 -26.89 -5.50 1.93
C LEU A 6 -25.59 -4.74 1.59
N ALA A 7 -25.24 -4.61 0.30
CA ALA A 7 -24.08 -3.84 -0.11
C ALA A 7 -24.18 -2.34 0.20
N ILE A 8 -25.41 -1.79 0.33
CA ILE A 8 -25.63 -0.38 0.68
C ILE A 8 -25.10 -0.05 2.09
N ILE A 9 -25.04 -1.05 2.98
CA ILE A 9 -24.50 -0.86 4.34
C ILE A 9 -23.09 -0.26 4.30
N ALA A 10 -22.28 -0.64 3.31
CA ALA A 10 -20.93 -0.09 3.15
C ALA A 10 -20.90 1.44 2.97
N LEU A 11 -21.96 2.02 2.40
CA LEU A 11 -22.05 3.48 2.20
C LEU A 11 -22.11 4.26 3.50
N PHE A 12 -22.60 3.65 4.59
CA PHE A 12 -22.66 4.33 5.90
C PHE A 12 -21.26 4.74 6.38
N SER A 13 -20.23 3.97 6.07
CA SER A 13 -18.86 4.29 6.48
C SER A 13 -18.34 5.62 5.87
N PRO A 14 -18.31 5.83 4.54
CA PRO A 14 -17.94 7.13 3.98
C PRO A 14 -18.95 8.24 4.29
N ALA A 15 -20.27 7.93 4.39
CA ALA A 15 -21.31 8.92 4.62
C ALA A 15 -21.16 9.63 5.98
N VAL A 16 -20.84 8.93 7.06
CA VAL A 16 -20.65 9.55 8.38
C VAL A 16 -19.44 10.49 8.40
N PHE A 17 -18.39 10.19 7.64
CA PHE A 17 -17.25 11.11 7.46
C PHE A 17 -17.61 12.30 6.58
N ALA A 18 -18.42 12.13 5.53
CA ALA A 18 -18.95 13.22 4.74
C ALA A 18 -19.77 14.20 5.57
N VAL A 19 -20.66 13.68 6.43
CA VAL A 19 -21.44 14.49 7.38
C VAL A 19 -20.52 15.26 8.35
N THR A 20 -19.48 14.60 8.88
CA THR A 20 -18.49 15.28 9.74
C THR A 20 -17.78 16.41 9.01
N ALA A 21 -17.39 16.20 7.75
CA ALA A 21 -16.75 17.21 6.91
C ALA A 21 -17.69 18.39 6.67
N LEU A 22 -18.97 18.16 6.39
CA LEU A 22 -19.98 19.22 6.20
C LEU A 22 -20.22 20.03 7.48
N ILE A 23 -20.37 19.36 8.64
CA ILE A 23 -20.56 20.04 9.93
C ILE A 23 -19.37 20.94 10.27
N SER A 24 -18.16 20.55 9.88
CA SER A 24 -16.96 21.35 10.13
C SER A 24 -16.96 22.72 9.45
N TRP A 25 -17.72 22.92 8.38
CA TRP A 25 -17.89 24.24 7.73
C TRP A 25 -18.63 25.22 8.60
N PHE A 26 -19.55 24.75 9.44
CA PHE A 26 -20.32 25.57 10.38
C PHE A 26 -19.60 25.77 11.72
N HIS A 27 -18.61 24.92 12.02
CA HIS A 27 -17.84 24.94 13.28
C HIS A 27 -16.32 24.91 13.03
N PRO A 28 -15.76 25.94 12.34
CA PRO A 28 -14.36 25.91 11.88
C PRO A 28 -13.31 26.16 12.98
N GLY A 29 -13.74 26.81 14.08
CA GLY A 29 -12.86 27.51 15.02
C GLY A 29 -12.28 26.68 16.16
N LEU A 30 -11.91 27.38 17.24
CA LEU A 30 -11.35 26.85 18.48
C LEU A 30 -12.35 25.92 19.19
N ARG A 31 -11.84 24.79 19.72
CA ARG A 31 -12.61 23.84 20.53
C ARG A 31 -13.95 23.42 19.93
N PRO A 32 -13.98 22.94 18.67
CA PRO A 32 -15.20 22.58 17.96
C PRO A 32 -15.79 21.26 18.54
N SER A 33 -16.47 21.35 19.69
CA SER A 33 -16.94 20.19 20.45
C SER A 33 -17.84 19.27 19.62
N MET A 34 -18.71 19.85 18.80
CA MET A 34 -19.59 19.09 17.91
C MET A 34 -18.80 18.32 16.85
N VAL A 35 -17.83 18.96 16.18
CA VAL A 35 -16.99 18.29 15.16
C VAL A 35 -16.13 17.19 15.79
N LYS A 36 -15.57 17.42 17.00
CA LYS A 36 -14.81 16.41 17.75
C LYS A 36 -15.68 15.17 18.06
N ARG A 37 -16.91 15.38 18.56
CA ARG A 37 -17.85 14.29 18.85
C ARG A 37 -18.26 13.53 17.60
N MET A 38 -18.61 14.25 16.53
CA MET A 38 -18.97 13.64 15.25
C MET A 38 -17.80 12.86 14.62
N ALA A 39 -16.59 13.38 14.64
CA ALA A 39 -15.41 12.69 14.14
C ALA A 39 -15.14 11.39 14.92
N THR A 40 -15.25 11.42 16.25
CA THR A 40 -15.10 10.21 17.08
C THR A 40 -16.22 9.19 16.80
N ALA A 41 -17.46 9.63 16.70
CA ALA A 41 -18.59 8.76 16.34
C ALA A 41 -18.40 8.14 14.95
N SER A 42 -17.97 8.94 13.96
CA SER A 42 -17.73 8.48 12.59
C SER A 42 -16.66 7.38 12.53
N THR A 43 -15.58 7.49 13.31
CA THR A 43 -14.56 6.44 13.36
C THR A 43 -15.09 5.14 13.96
N SER A 44 -15.87 5.21 15.04
CA SER A 44 -16.47 4.02 15.68
C SER A 44 -17.50 3.36 14.76
N ILE A 45 -18.37 4.15 14.12
CA ILE A 45 -19.36 3.65 13.16
C ILE A 45 -18.63 3.02 11.95
N SER A 46 -17.57 3.63 11.45
CA SER A 46 -16.79 3.11 10.33
C SER A 46 -16.19 1.73 10.64
N ILE A 47 -15.63 1.54 11.83
CA ILE A 47 -15.11 0.23 12.26
C ILE A 47 -16.23 -0.79 12.34
N MET A 48 -17.37 -0.43 12.94
CA MET A 48 -18.52 -1.33 13.03
C MET A 48 -19.05 -1.73 11.64
N VAL A 49 -19.19 -0.78 10.72
CA VAL A 49 -19.59 -1.03 9.33
C VAL A 49 -18.60 -1.93 8.62
N ALA A 50 -17.29 -1.68 8.81
CA ALA A 50 -16.25 -2.50 8.20
C ALA A 50 -16.30 -3.97 8.68
N VAL A 51 -16.54 -4.20 9.97
CA VAL A 51 -16.74 -5.55 10.53
C VAL A 51 -18.00 -6.21 9.95
N ILE A 52 -19.11 -5.47 9.88
CA ILE A 52 -20.36 -6.00 9.29
C ILE A 52 -20.14 -6.37 7.82
N CYS A 53 -19.46 -5.50 7.04
CA CYS A 53 -19.10 -5.79 5.66
C CYS A 53 -18.21 -7.03 5.55
N GLY A 54 -17.29 -7.24 6.50
CA GLY A 54 -16.45 -8.45 6.57
C GLY A 54 -17.29 -9.72 6.73
N VAL A 55 -18.25 -9.71 7.65
CA VAL A 55 -19.17 -10.85 7.85
C VAL A 55 -20.02 -11.10 6.60
N LEU A 56 -20.51 -10.03 5.94
CA LEU A 56 -21.30 -10.16 4.71
C LEU A 56 -20.49 -10.78 3.57
N VAL A 57 -19.25 -10.33 3.36
CA VAL A 57 -18.36 -10.88 2.33
C VAL A 57 -17.98 -12.33 2.64
N PHE A 58 -17.69 -12.64 3.90
CA PHE A 58 -17.43 -14.03 4.30
C PHE A 58 -18.60 -14.98 3.98
N ARG A 59 -19.85 -14.48 4.05
CA ARG A 59 -21.06 -15.29 3.80
C ARG A 59 -21.47 -15.33 2.33
N TYR A 60 -21.23 -14.25 1.56
CA TYR A 60 -21.79 -14.08 0.21
C TYR A 60 -20.74 -13.88 -0.88
N ASP A 61 -19.45 -13.86 -0.54
CA ASP A 61 -18.27 -13.61 -1.38
C ASP A 61 -18.29 -12.22 -2.02
N ILE A 62 -19.13 -11.97 -3.02
CA ILE A 62 -19.22 -10.69 -3.74
C ILE A 62 -20.64 -10.14 -3.63
N LEU A 63 -20.74 -8.89 -3.20
CA LEU A 63 -21.98 -8.13 -3.16
C LEU A 63 -21.82 -6.83 -3.93
N GLN A 64 -22.80 -6.48 -4.75
CA GLN A 64 -22.79 -5.23 -5.51
C GLN A 64 -24.16 -4.56 -5.45
N THR A 65 -24.17 -3.21 -5.34
CA THR A 65 -25.38 -2.40 -5.44
C THR A 65 -25.82 -2.26 -6.89
N ASP A 66 -27.09 -1.94 -7.10
CA ASP A 66 -27.55 -1.46 -8.40
C ASP A 66 -26.79 -0.17 -8.79
N MET A 67 -26.54 0.01 -10.06
CA MET A 67 -25.88 1.19 -10.59
C MET A 67 -26.86 2.35 -10.68
N ILE A 68 -26.43 3.52 -10.23
CA ILE A 68 -27.14 4.80 -10.43
C ILE A 68 -26.30 5.61 -11.41
N GLY A 69 -26.77 5.74 -12.65
CA GLY A 69 -26.01 6.44 -13.69
C GLY A 69 -26.66 6.39 -15.06
N PHE A 70 -25.87 6.67 -16.09
CA PHE A 70 -26.31 6.71 -17.47
C PHE A 70 -25.42 5.83 -18.35
N ARG A 71 -26.04 5.05 -19.26
CA ARG A 71 -25.34 4.17 -20.23
C ARG A 71 -24.22 3.34 -19.58
N GLU A 72 -24.55 2.60 -18.52
CA GLU A 72 -23.64 1.70 -17.81
C GLU A 72 -22.45 2.39 -17.09
N ILE A 73 -22.40 3.73 -17.09
CA ILE A 73 -21.40 4.50 -16.31
C ILE A 73 -22.14 5.22 -15.17
N GLY A 74 -21.66 5.06 -13.95
CA GLY A 74 -22.30 5.70 -12.80
C GLY A 74 -21.68 5.29 -11.46
N LEU A 75 -22.54 5.35 -10.45
CA LEU A 75 -22.19 5.05 -9.06
C LEU A 75 -22.73 3.65 -8.72
N SER A 76 -21.86 2.75 -8.38
CA SER A 76 -22.21 1.48 -7.73
C SER A 76 -21.11 1.09 -6.75
N LEU A 77 -21.50 0.42 -5.67
CA LEU A 77 -20.57 -0.09 -4.67
C LEU A 77 -20.35 -1.59 -4.91
N ARG A 78 -19.12 -2.02 -4.70
CA ARG A 78 -18.71 -3.42 -4.72
C ARG A 78 -18.07 -3.78 -3.38
N LEU A 79 -18.60 -4.79 -2.75
CA LEU A 79 -18.06 -5.43 -1.56
C LEU A 79 -17.52 -6.79 -1.93
N ASP A 80 -16.24 -6.93 -1.81
CA ASP A 80 -15.46 -8.15 -1.97
C ASP A 80 -14.32 -8.17 -0.94
N THR A 81 -13.55 -9.23 -0.87
CA THR A 81 -12.45 -9.34 0.10
C THR A 81 -11.44 -8.19 -0.03
N ILE A 82 -11.11 -7.76 -1.26
CA ILE A 82 -10.20 -6.63 -1.49
C ILE A 82 -10.78 -5.34 -0.89
N SER A 83 -12.04 -5.03 -1.16
CA SER A 83 -12.74 -3.86 -0.61
C SER A 83 -12.78 -3.88 0.91
N VAL A 84 -13.12 -5.04 1.51
CA VAL A 84 -13.28 -5.18 2.96
C VAL A 84 -11.95 -5.05 3.68
N VAL A 85 -10.90 -5.72 3.21
CA VAL A 85 -9.55 -5.62 3.81
C VAL A 85 -9.08 -4.16 3.82
N MET A 86 -9.25 -3.46 2.69
CA MET A 86 -8.91 -2.04 2.60
C MET A 86 -9.82 -1.17 3.48
N LEU A 87 -11.12 -1.44 3.54
CA LEU A 87 -12.06 -0.68 4.36
C LEU A 87 -11.74 -0.81 5.85
N VAL A 88 -11.44 -2.04 6.33
CA VAL A 88 -11.02 -2.30 7.72
C VAL A 88 -9.72 -1.55 8.02
N MET A 89 -8.72 -1.66 7.14
CA MET A 89 -7.45 -0.96 7.30
C MET A 89 -7.66 0.57 7.42
N ILE A 90 -8.45 1.17 6.50
CA ILE A 90 -8.70 2.61 6.49
C ILE A 90 -9.53 3.04 7.70
N ALA A 91 -10.49 2.23 8.15
CA ALA A 91 -11.28 2.52 9.34
C ALA A 91 -10.42 2.56 10.62
N LEU A 92 -9.52 1.58 10.78
CA LEU A 92 -8.61 1.51 11.93
C LEU A 92 -7.56 2.63 11.90
N ILE A 93 -6.93 2.89 10.76
CA ILE A 93 -5.98 4.01 10.60
C ILE A 93 -6.69 5.34 10.80
N GLY A 94 -7.89 5.50 10.23
CA GLY A 94 -8.73 6.67 10.43
C GLY A 94 -9.05 6.93 11.90
N PHE A 95 -9.40 5.87 12.66
CA PHE A 95 -9.61 5.95 14.10
C PHE A 95 -8.37 6.47 14.83
N ILE A 96 -7.20 5.86 14.57
CA ILE A 96 -5.93 6.22 15.22
C ILE A 96 -5.56 7.68 14.89
N VAL A 97 -5.61 8.06 13.60
CA VAL A 97 -5.20 9.39 13.14
C VAL A 97 -6.17 10.47 13.62
N VAL A 98 -7.47 10.23 13.59
CA VAL A 98 -8.47 11.16 14.13
C VAL A 98 -8.25 11.34 15.62
N ARG A 99 -8.14 10.25 16.37
CA ARG A 99 -7.90 10.29 17.83
C ARG A 99 -6.64 11.08 18.18
N PHE A 100 -5.54 10.85 17.47
CA PHE A 100 -4.30 11.61 17.63
C PHE A 100 -4.49 13.09 17.30
N SER A 101 -5.21 13.41 16.21
CA SER A 101 -5.43 14.77 15.75
C SER A 101 -6.23 15.64 16.74
N LEU A 102 -7.16 15.04 17.49
CA LEU A 102 -7.95 15.73 18.49
C LEU A 102 -7.09 16.36 19.59
N ASN A 103 -6.03 15.66 20.00
CA ASN A 103 -5.08 16.14 20.99
C ASN A 103 -3.97 17.00 20.37
N TYR A 104 -3.42 16.56 19.21
CA TYR A 104 -2.32 17.23 18.53
C TYR A 104 -2.62 18.67 18.12
N LEU A 105 -3.88 18.96 17.76
CA LEU A 105 -4.35 20.29 17.35
C LEU A 105 -5.20 20.99 18.43
N ASP A 106 -5.15 20.52 19.68
CA ASP A 106 -5.92 21.18 20.74
C ASP A 106 -5.42 22.61 20.96
N GLY A 107 -6.34 23.57 20.89
CA GLY A 107 -6.01 25.00 20.97
C GLY A 107 -5.67 25.67 19.61
N ASP A 108 -5.60 24.93 18.50
CA ASP A 108 -5.45 25.56 17.18
C ASP A 108 -6.73 26.28 16.76
N LYS A 109 -6.60 27.50 16.25
CA LYS A 109 -7.73 28.34 15.80
C LYS A 109 -8.52 27.71 14.64
N ARG A 110 -7.98 26.75 13.92
CA ARG A 110 -8.57 26.09 12.76
C ARG A 110 -8.78 24.59 12.99
N GLN A 111 -8.86 24.15 14.24
CA GLN A 111 -9.00 22.72 14.57
C GLN A 111 -10.21 22.08 13.90
N GLY A 112 -11.36 22.77 13.86
CA GLY A 112 -12.57 22.26 13.20
C GLY A 112 -12.39 22.04 11.71
N ILE A 113 -11.75 22.99 11.01
CA ILE A 113 -11.44 22.86 9.57
C ILE A 113 -10.52 21.67 9.33
N PHE A 114 -9.50 21.49 10.18
CA PHE A 114 -8.56 20.38 10.02
C PHE A 114 -9.26 19.04 10.12
N ILE A 115 -10.06 18.83 11.18
CA ILE A 115 -10.80 17.59 11.40
C ILE A 115 -11.77 17.33 10.23
N GLY A 116 -12.44 18.38 9.74
CA GLY A 116 -13.32 18.25 8.58
C GLY A 116 -12.59 17.85 7.27
N ARG A 117 -11.42 18.45 6.99
CA ARG A 117 -10.60 18.06 5.84
C ARG A 117 -10.07 16.63 5.99
N LEU A 118 -9.69 16.23 7.21
CA LEU A 118 -9.28 14.88 7.51
C LEU A 118 -10.44 13.88 7.24
N ALA A 119 -11.64 14.18 7.73
CA ALA A 119 -12.84 13.38 7.50
C ALA A 119 -13.18 13.28 5.99
N ALA A 120 -13.13 14.39 5.25
CA ALA A 120 -13.35 14.40 3.80
C ALA A 120 -12.33 13.51 3.06
N THR A 121 -11.08 13.48 3.53
CA THR A 121 -10.04 12.62 2.94
C THR A 121 -10.31 11.15 3.22
N ILE A 122 -10.66 10.77 4.45
CA ILE A 122 -11.02 9.38 4.80
C ILE A 122 -12.24 8.94 3.99
N CYS A 123 -13.29 9.78 3.92
CA CYS A 123 -14.48 9.52 3.09
C CYS A 123 -14.09 9.20 1.63
N SER A 124 -13.25 10.04 1.01
CA SER A 124 -12.84 9.88 -0.38
C SER A 124 -12.10 8.57 -0.62
N VAL A 125 -11.22 8.17 0.31
CA VAL A 125 -10.46 6.91 0.21
C VAL A 125 -11.38 5.70 0.41
N GLN A 126 -12.34 5.78 1.34
CA GLN A 126 -13.33 4.71 1.52
C GLN A 126 -14.23 4.53 0.28
N LEU A 127 -14.66 5.63 -0.35
CA LEU A 127 -15.39 5.56 -1.62
C LEU A 127 -14.54 4.90 -2.72
N LEU A 128 -13.24 5.22 -2.79
CA LEU A 128 -12.33 4.63 -3.78
C LEU A 128 -12.24 3.11 -3.62
N VAL A 129 -12.11 2.60 -2.42
CA VAL A 129 -11.96 1.14 -2.21
C VAL A 129 -13.26 0.36 -2.38
N LEU A 130 -14.40 1.03 -2.26
CA LEU A 130 -15.74 0.45 -2.44
C LEU A 130 -16.26 0.55 -3.89
N THR A 131 -15.45 1.00 -4.85
CA THR A 131 -15.90 1.21 -6.23
C THR A 131 -16.34 -0.08 -6.91
N GLY A 132 -17.53 -0.07 -7.49
CA GLY A 132 -18.06 -1.13 -8.34
C GLY A 132 -18.20 -0.75 -9.83
N ASN A 133 -17.94 0.51 -10.18
CA ASN A 133 -18.09 1.04 -11.54
C ASN A 133 -16.96 2.00 -11.90
N LEU A 134 -16.57 2.02 -13.18
CA LEU A 134 -15.53 2.91 -13.71
C LEU A 134 -15.79 4.40 -13.41
N GLY A 135 -17.05 4.82 -13.43
CA GLY A 135 -17.45 6.20 -13.11
C GLY A 135 -17.12 6.56 -11.66
N LEU A 136 -17.54 5.74 -10.69
CA LEU A 136 -17.22 5.96 -9.28
C LEU A 136 -15.71 5.84 -9.03
N LEU A 137 -15.02 4.91 -9.70
CA LEU A 137 -13.57 4.76 -9.61
C LEU A 137 -12.84 6.06 -9.96
N TRP A 138 -13.15 6.65 -11.10
CA TRP A 138 -12.52 7.87 -11.56
C TRP A 138 -12.85 9.07 -10.67
N VAL A 139 -14.13 9.25 -10.30
CA VAL A 139 -14.56 10.35 -9.43
C VAL A 139 -13.92 10.26 -8.04
N SER A 140 -13.95 9.09 -7.40
CA SER A 140 -13.34 8.89 -6.07
C SER A 140 -11.82 9.05 -6.11
N TRP A 141 -11.16 8.64 -7.20
CA TRP A 141 -9.74 8.86 -7.43
C TRP A 141 -9.37 10.36 -7.45
N ILE A 142 -10.15 11.19 -8.13
CA ILE A 142 -9.98 12.65 -8.14
C ILE A 142 -10.25 13.23 -6.75
N LEU A 143 -11.34 12.81 -6.09
CA LEU A 143 -11.71 13.28 -4.75
C LEU A 143 -10.60 13.02 -3.73
N THR A 144 -9.94 11.85 -3.77
CA THR A 144 -8.79 11.58 -2.88
C THR A 144 -7.65 12.56 -3.12
N SER A 145 -7.38 12.94 -4.36
CA SER A 145 -6.32 13.88 -4.72
C SER A 145 -6.62 15.31 -4.26
N ILE A 146 -7.87 15.75 -4.42
CA ILE A 146 -8.32 17.09 -4.02
C ILE A 146 -8.35 17.20 -2.49
N SER A 147 -8.92 16.20 -1.80
CA SER A 147 -9.00 16.19 -0.34
C SER A 147 -7.61 16.21 0.30
N LEU A 148 -6.69 15.40 -0.20
CA LEU A 148 -5.30 15.42 0.25
C LEU A 148 -4.63 16.77 -0.01
N HIS A 149 -4.80 17.35 -1.19
CA HIS A 149 -4.22 18.67 -1.49
C HIS A 149 -4.67 19.72 -0.46
N ARG A 150 -5.95 19.71 -0.09
CA ARG A 150 -6.51 20.60 0.94
C ARG A 150 -5.87 20.41 2.33
N LEU A 151 -5.46 19.19 2.66
CA LEU A 151 -4.73 18.88 3.90
C LEU A 151 -3.27 19.35 3.82
N LEU A 152 -2.58 19.12 2.70
CA LEU A 152 -1.18 19.51 2.52
C LEU A 152 -0.98 21.03 2.63
N VAL A 153 -1.91 21.82 2.08
CA VAL A 153 -1.90 23.29 2.14
C VAL A 153 -2.66 23.83 3.37
N PHE A 154 -2.71 23.06 4.46
CA PHE A 154 -3.46 23.50 5.66
C PHE A 154 -2.87 24.75 6.29
N TYR A 155 -1.54 24.83 6.41
CA TYR A 155 -0.82 26.01 6.86
C TYR A 155 -0.24 26.77 5.65
N PRO A 156 -0.82 27.95 5.28
CA PRO A 156 -0.38 28.70 4.10
C PRO A 156 1.03 29.30 4.28
N ASP A 157 1.46 29.52 5.52
CA ASP A 157 2.73 30.14 5.86
C ASP A 157 3.94 29.19 5.77
N ARG A 158 3.75 27.97 5.29
CA ARG A 158 4.81 26.96 5.12
C ARG A 158 5.17 26.80 3.64
N PRO A 159 6.22 27.49 3.14
CA PRO A 159 6.52 27.54 1.71
C PRO A 159 6.89 26.17 1.13
N GLY A 160 7.64 25.34 1.85
CA GLY A 160 8.00 23.99 1.42
C GLY A 160 6.77 23.11 1.19
N ALA A 161 5.80 23.11 2.10
CA ALA A 161 4.55 22.39 1.95
C ALA A 161 3.72 22.88 0.75
N GLN A 162 3.72 24.19 0.46
CA GLN A 162 3.03 24.76 -0.69
C GLN A 162 3.63 24.31 -2.02
N VAL A 163 4.97 24.32 -2.13
CA VAL A 163 5.69 23.84 -3.33
C VAL A 163 5.45 22.35 -3.55
N ALA A 164 5.60 21.53 -2.52
CA ALA A 164 5.34 20.10 -2.57
C ALA A 164 3.88 19.79 -2.99
N ALA A 165 2.92 20.52 -2.42
CA ALA A 165 1.51 20.35 -2.75
C ALA A 165 1.21 20.71 -4.22
N LYS A 166 1.84 21.77 -4.79
CA LYS A 166 1.72 22.12 -6.21
C LYS A 166 2.29 21.03 -7.12
N LYS A 167 3.52 20.54 -6.84
CA LYS A 167 4.12 19.42 -7.59
C LYS A 167 3.21 18.19 -7.56
N LYS A 168 2.74 17.80 -6.38
CA LYS A 168 1.81 16.68 -6.20
C LYS A 168 0.51 16.90 -6.96
N PHE A 169 -0.03 18.13 -6.97
CA PHE A 169 -1.29 18.45 -7.69
C PHE A 169 -1.16 18.23 -9.19
N ILE A 170 -0.06 18.70 -9.81
CA ILE A 170 0.20 18.51 -11.24
C ILE A 170 0.30 17.02 -11.58
N LEU A 171 1.11 16.26 -10.83
CA LEU A 171 1.26 14.80 -11.03
C LEU A 171 -0.07 14.06 -10.85
N ALA A 172 -0.90 14.50 -9.88
CA ALA A 172 -2.22 13.93 -9.69
C ALA A 172 -3.16 14.20 -10.89
N ARG A 173 -3.09 15.38 -11.53
CA ARG A 173 -3.88 15.66 -12.76
C ARG A 173 -3.46 14.77 -13.92
N LEU A 174 -2.15 14.51 -14.08
CA LEU A 174 -1.66 13.56 -15.08
C LEU A 174 -2.13 12.13 -14.76
N ALA A 175 -2.06 11.71 -13.51
CA ALA A 175 -2.59 10.40 -13.09
C ALA A 175 -4.10 10.26 -13.35
N ASP A 176 -4.87 11.32 -13.08
CA ASP A 176 -6.32 11.33 -13.32
C ASP A 176 -6.66 11.25 -14.82
N ALA A 177 -5.85 11.89 -15.68
CA ALA A 177 -5.98 11.80 -17.13
C ALA A 177 -5.64 10.39 -17.63
N CYS A 178 -4.56 9.79 -17.15
CA CYS A 178 -4.22 8.39 -17.47
C CYS A 178 -5.34 7.42 -17.07
N LEU A 179 -5.89 7.57 -15.86
CA LEU A 179 -7.00 6.72 -15.42
C LEU A 179 -8.27 6.95 -16.25
N LEU A 180 -8.56 8.20 -16.64
CA LEU A 180 -9.70 8.50 -17.51
C LEU A 180 -9.57 7.80 -18.86
N ILE A 181 -8.39 7.90 -19.50
CA ILE A 181 -8.12 7.22 -20.77
C ILE A 181 -8.32 5.70 -20.62
N ALA A 182 -7.78 5.10 -19.55
CA ALA A 182 -7.98 3.68 -19.29
C ALA A 182 -9.46 3.32 -19.10
N CYS A 183 -10.23 4.15 -18.38
CA CYS A 183 -11.67 3.92 -18.20
C CYS A 183 -12.45 4.03 -19.53
N ILE A 184 -12.10 4.99 -20.38
CA ILE A 184 -12.71 5.14 -21.71
C ILE A 184 -12.42 3.90 -22.57
N LEU A 185 -11.17 3.46 -22.62
CA LEU A 185 -10.78 2.29 -23.41
C LEU A 185 -11.46 1.01 -22.89
N LEU A 186 -11.56 0.82 -21.57
CA LEU A 186 -12.31 -0.32 -21.01
C LEU A 186 -13.79 -0.26 -21.38
N TYR A 187 -14.40 0.91 -21.28
CA TYR A 187 -15.79 1.08 -21.66
C TYR A 187 -16.03 0.82 -23.15
N GLN A 188 -15.16 1.29 -24.03
CA GLN A 188 -15.25 1.02 -25.47
C GLN A 188 -15.12 -0.47 -25.79
N GLN A 189 -14.28 -1.18 -25.04
CA GLN A 189 -13.99 -2.58 -25.29
C GLN A 189 -15.07 -3.52 -24.76
N PHE A 190 -15.65 -3.22 -23.57
CA PHE A 190 -16.60 -4.10 -22.90
C PHE A 190 -18.05 -3.59 -22.94
N ASN A 191 -18.30 -2.36 -23.46
CA ASN A 191 -19.59 -1.68 -23.47
C ASN A 191 -20.28 -1.60 -22.10
N THR A 192 -19.52 -1.68 -21.02
CA THR A 192 -20.01 -1.57 -19.65
C THR A 192 -18.98 -0.88 -18.76
N GLY A 193 -19.46 -0.14 -17.75
CA GLY A 193 -18.65 0.41 -16.70
C GLY A 193 -18.61 -0.46 -15.44
N ASN A 194 -19.34 -1.57 -15.41
CA ASN A 194 -19.43 -2.47 -14.27
C ASN A 194 -18.16 -3.32 -14.16
N LEU A 195 -17.42 -3.14 -13.05
CA LEU A 195 -16.14 -3.83 -12.84
C LEU A 195 -16.30 -5.35 -12.75
N GLU A 196 -17.41 -5.84 -12.16
CA GLU A 196 -17.66 -7.28 -12.05
C GLU A 196 -17.81 -7.93 -13.42
N LEU A 197 -18.63 -7.31 -14.29
CA LEU A 197 -18.84 -7.82 -15.65
C LEU A 197 -17.55 -7.81 -16.47
N ILE A 198 -16.72 -6.75 -16.34
CA ILE A 198 -15.42 -6.66 -16.99
C ILE A 198 -14.52 -7.82 -16.51
N PHE A 199 -14.43 -8.04 -15.20
CA PHE A 199 -13.56 -9.09 -14.64
C PHE A 199 -14.03 -10.49 -14.99
N MET A 200 -15.35 -10.75 -14.96
CA MET A 200 -15.93 -12.03 -15.39
C MET A 200 -15.63 -12.31 -16.86
N THR A 201 -15.77 -11.31 -17.73
CA THR A 201 -15.48 -11.44 -19.15
C THR A 201 -14.00 -11.74 -19.38
N LEU A 202 -13.09 -11.02 -18.70
CA LEU A 202 -11.65 -11.25 -18.79
C LEU A 202 -11.26 -12.64 -18.26
N LYS A 203 -11.84 -13.08 -17.16
CA LYS A 203 -11.61 -14.42 -16.59
C LYS A 203 -12.04 -15.51 -17.58
N HIS A 204 -13.18 -15.36 -18.23
CA HIS A 204 -13.66 -16.28 -19.25
C HIS A 204 -12.75 -16.30 -20.49
N MET A 205 -12.31 -15.13 -20.99
CA MET A 205 -11.42 -15.02 -22.13
C MET A 205 -10.05 -15.64 -21.84
N SER A 206 -9.49 -15.38 -20.65
CA SER A 206 -8.23 -15.99 -20.22
C SER A 206 -8.31 -17.52 -20.16
N SER A 207 -9.41 -18.09 -19.66
CA SER A 207 -9.60 -19.54 -19.63
C SER A 207 -9.76 -20.17 -21.02
N SER A 208 -10.21 -19.38 -22.00
CA SER A 208 -10.39 -19.81 -23.40
C SER A 208 -9.14 -19.54 -24.27
N GLY A 209 -8.06 -19.01 -23.70
CA GLY A 209 -6.82 -18.69 -24.43
C GLY A 209 -6.95 -17.53 -25.43
N VAL A 210 -8.01 -16.73 -25.32
CA VAL A 210 -8.26 -15.60 -26.23
C VAL A 210 -7.52 -14.37 -25.75
N HIS A 211 -6.57 -13.88 -26.54
CA HIS A 211 -5.92 -12.59 -26.31
C HIS A 211 -6.82 -11.44 -26.77
N VAL A 212 -7.08 -10.50 -25.87
CA VAL A 212 -7.91 -9.32 -26.18
C VAL A 212 -7.01 -8.22 -26.71
N ALA A 213 -7.11 -7.93 -28.00
CA ALA A 213 -6.41 -6.79 -28.61
C ALA A 213 -6.84 -5.47 -27.95
N GLY A 214 -5.89 -4.58 -27.68
CA GLY A 214 -6.15 -3.25 -27.10
C GLY A 214 -6.01 -3.19 -25.55
N LEU A 215 -5.96 -4.31 -24.83
CA LEU A 215 -5.71 -4.29 -23.38
C LEU A 215 -4.30 -3.82 -23.02
N GLU A 216 -3.33 -3.97 -23.90
CA GLU A 216 -1.95 -3.47 -23.68
C GLU A 216 -1.92 -1.97 -23.39
N VAL A 217 -2.61 -1.19 -24.22
CA VAL A 217 -2.69 0.27 -24.06
C VAL A 217 -3.44 0.62 -22.77
N THR A 218 -4.57 -0.05 -22.52
CA THR A 218 -5.38 0.15 -21.33
C THR A 218 -4.61 -0.15 -20.05
N ALA A 219 -3.95 -1.30 -19.99
CA ALA A 219 -3.14 -1.70 -18.83
C ALA A 219 -1.96 -0.75 -18.64
N THR A 220 -1.31 -0.28 -19.72
CA THR A 220 -0.24 0.72 -19.63
C THR A 220 -0.72 2.02 -19.01
N PHE A 221 -1.89 2.56 -19.38
CA PHE A 221 -2.45 3.76 -18.77
C PHE A 221 -2.86 3.55 -17.31
N LEU A 222 -3.36 2.37 -16.93
CA LEU A 222 -3.63 2.02 -15.52
C LEU A 222 -2.33 2.02 -14.71
N VAL A 223 -1.26 1.42 -15.23
CA VAL A 223 0.05 1.38 -14.58
C VAL A 223 0.63 2.79 -14.44
N LEU A 224 0.57 3.62 -15.49
CA LEU A 224 1.02 5.01 -15.41
C LEU A 224 0.24 5.80 -14.36
N ALA A 225 -1.09 5.65 -14.28
CA ALA A 225 -1.89 6.27 -13.24
C ALA A 225 -1.45 5.84 -11.83
N ALA A 226 -1.17 4.55 -11.63
CA ALA A 226 -0.71 4.00 -10.36
C ALA A 226 0.69 4.52 -9.98
N LEU A 227 1.64 4.54 -10.90
CA LEU A 227 3.01 5.03 -10.70
C LEU A 227 3.01 6.52 -10.30
N LEU A 228 2.28 7.37 -11.03
CA LEU A 228 2.18 8.80 -10.75
C LEU A 228 1.52 9.10 -9.40
N LYS A 229 0.58 8.25 -8.97
CA LYS A 229 -0.11 8.42 -7.68
C LYS A 229 0.76 7.97 -6.49
N SER A 230 1.68 7.02 -6.69
CA SER A 230 2.44 6.33 -5.63
C SER A 230 3.86 6.87 -5.44
N ALA A 231 4.15 8.08 -5.91
CA ALA A 231 5.45 8.73 -5.76
C ALA A 231 6.63 7.85 -6.21
N GLN A 232 6.54 7.26 -7.41
CA GLN A 232 7.62 6.46 -7.98
C GLN A 232 8.70 7.32 -8.62
N PHE A 233 9.92 6.81 -8.74
CA PHE A 233 10.99 7.47 -9.49
C PHE A 233 10.56 7.68 -10.98
N PRO A 234 10.82 8.85 -11.56
CA PRO A 234 11.53 10.04 -11.04
C PRO A 234 10.62 11.04 -10.31
N THR A 235 9.32 10.79 -10.18
CA THR A 235 8.30 11.74 -9.71
C THR A 235 8.13 11.77 -8.18
N HIS A 236 8.96 11.07 -7.41
CA HIS A 236 8.84 10.90 -5.94
C HIS A 236 9.15 12.16 -5.12
N GLY A 237 9.86 13.16 -5.69
CA GLY A 237 10.41 14.30 -4.95
C GLY A 237 9.39 15.10 -4.12
N TRP A 238 8.15 15.24 -4.60
CA TRP A 238 7.11 15.93 -3.84
C TRP A 238 6.84 15.30 -2.47
N LEU A 239 6.98 13.96 -2.36
CA LEU A 239 6.73 13.25 -1.12
C LEU A 239 7.80 13.52 -0.06
N ILE A 240 9.03 13.72 -0.50
CA ILE A 240 10.16 14.06 0.37
C ILE A 240 10.03 15.50 0.87
N GLU A 241 9.50 16.41 0.04
CA GLU A 241 9.35 17.83 0.36
C GLU A 241 8.14 18.12 1.28
N VAL A 242 7.21 17.17 1.45
CA VAL A 242 5.97 17.34 2.26
C VAL A 242 6.20 17.37 3.78
N MET A 243 7.45 17.39 4.25
CA MET A 243 7.80 17.23 5.68
C MET A 243 7.26 18.30 6.63
N GLU A 244 6.93 19.49 6.12
CA GLU A 244 6.39 20.61 6.92
C GLU A 244 4.90 20.44 7.27
N THR A 245 4.23 19.43 6.74
CA THR A 245 2.81 19.18 7.05
C THR A 245 2.64 18.65 8.48
N PRO A 246 1.45 18.87 9.08
CA PRO A 246 1.13 18.30 10.39
C PRO A 246 1.34 16.79 10.45
N THR A 247 1.88 16.28 11.55
CA THR A 247 2.17 14.85 11.73
C THR A 247 0.99 13.93 11.42
N PRO A 248 -0.27 14.22 11.80
CA PRO A 248 -1.42 13.40 11.44
C PRO A 248 -1.65 13.33 9.91
N VAL A 249 -1.35 14.41 9.18
CA VAL A 249 -1.44 14.43 7.70
C VAL A 249 -0.39 13.49 7.10
N SER A 250 0.85 13.57 7.60
CA SER A 250 1.92 12.66 7.16
C SER A 250 1.55 11.19 7.44
N ALA A 251 1.02 10.90 8.64
CA ALA A 251 0.58 9.55 8.98
C ALA A 251 -0.50 9.03 8.01
N LEU A 252 -1.57 9.82 7.76
CA LEU A 252 -2.64 9.43 6.85
C LEU A 252 -2.15 9.31 5.39
N LEU A 253 -1.26 10.23 4.96
CA LEU A 253 -0.68 10.21 3.62
C LEU A 253 0.08 8.91 3.38
N HIS A 254 1.02 8.58 4.26
CA HIS A 254 1.92 7.45 4.08
C HIS A 254 1.25 6.09 4.38
N ALA A 255 0.28 6.05 5.29
CA ALA A 255 -0.43 4.84 5.65
C ALA A 255 -1.71 4.57 4.82
N GLY A 256 -2.26 5.59 4.18
CA GLY A 256 -3.55 5.46 3.47
C GLY A 256 -3.49 5.84 1.99
N LEU A 257 -3.13 7.10 1.70
CA LEU A 257 -3.33 7.66 0.35
C LEU A 257 -2.29 7.22 -0.68
N LEU A 258 -1.05 6.95 -0.28
CA LEU A 258 -0.01 6.41 -1.17
C LEU A 258 -0.36 5.01 -1.68
N ASN A 259 -1.13 4.27 -0.92
CA ASN A 259 -1.58 2.92 -1.26
C ASN A 259 -2.55 2.88 -2.46
N ALA A 260 -3.09 4.03 -2.88
CA ALA A 260 -4.06 4.09 -3.96
C ALA A 260 -3.52 3.54 -5.29
N GLY A 261 -2.22 3.71 -5.58
CA GLY A 261 -1.60 3.14 -6.78
C GLY A 261 -1.53 1.62 -6.77
N PRO A 262 -0.85 0.99 -5.80
CA PRO A 262 -0.86 -0.47 -5.67
C PRO A 262 -2.27 -1.04 -5.54
N PHE A 263 -3.17 -0.39 -4.81
CA PHE A 263 -4.58 -0.78 -4.75
C PHE A 263 -5.25 -0.79 -6.13
N LEU A 264 -5.03 0.24 -6.97
CA LEU A 264 -5.57 0.28 -8.33
C LEU A 264 -5.08 -0.92 -9.15
N VAL A 265 -3.79 -1.23 -9.07
CA VAL A 265 -3.19 -2.37 -9.79
C VAL A 265 -3.78 -3.70 -9.31
N ILE A 266 -3.91 -3.89 -7.98
CA ILE A 266 -4.55 -5.10 -7.40
C ILE A 266 -6.02 -5.18 -7.80
N ARG A 267 -6.77 -4.07 -7.75
CA ARG A 267 -8.19 -4.02 -8.16
C ARG A 267 -8.37 -4.36 -9.63
N MET A 268 -7.44 -3.96 -10.48
CA MET A 268 -7.46 -4.18 -11.92
C MET A 268 -6.56 -5.33 -12.35
N ALA A 269 -6.24 -6.27 -11.46
CA ALA A 269 -5.30 -7.35 -11.69
C ALA A 269 -5.60 -8.17 -12.95
N HIS A 270 -6.88 -8.43 -13.25
CA HIS A 270 -7.28 -9.14 -14.47
C HIS A 270 -6.90 -8.38 -15.76
N VAL A 271 -6.98 -7.05 -15.74
CA VAL A 271 -6.57 -6.20 -16.87
C VAL A 271 -5.05 -6.15 -16.99
N ILE A 272 -4.35 -6.00 -15.87
CA ILE A 272 -2.89 -5.92 -15.83
C ILE A 272 -2.26 -7.25 -16.32
N GLN A 273 -2.78 -8.38 -15.87
CA GLN A 273 -2.24 -9.69 -16.22
C GLN A 273 -2.54 -10.09 -17.68
N ALA A 274 -3.57 -9.49 -18.30
CA ALA A 274 -3.86 -9.69 -19.71
C ALA A 274 -2.90 -8.92 -20.65
N SER A 275 -2.00 -8.08 -20.10
CA SER A 275 -0.97 -7.32 -20.83
C SER A 275 0.40 -7.95 -20.60
N THR A 276 1.25 -7.92 -21.63
CA THR A 276 2.66 -8.32 -21.54
C THR A 276 3.57 -7.16 -21.14
N ILE A 277 3.19 -5.92 -21.45
CA ILE A 277 4.00 -4.72 -21.20
C ILE A 277 3.81 -4.20 -19.77
N ALA A 278 2.57 -4.21 -19.27
CA ALA A 278 2.24 -3.65 -17.97
C ALA A 278 3.02 -4.28 -16.80
N PRO A 279 3.16 -5.61 -16.67
CA PRO A 279 4.00 -6.25 -15.67
C PRO A 279 5.48 -5.83 -15.76
N ILE A 280 6.04 -5.74 -16.99
CA ILE A 280 7.43 -5.31 -17.21
C ILE A 280 7.66 -3.89 -16.69
N ILE A 281 6.74 -2.95 -16.95
CA ILE A 281 6.82 -1.58 -16.44
C ILE A 281 6.78 -1.57 -14.91
N LEU A 282 5.88 -2.35 -14.30
CA LEU A 282 5.75 -2.45 -12.84
C LEU A 282 7.02 -3.02 -12.19
N ILE A 283 7.60 -4.09 -12.74
CA ILE A 283 8.84 -4.69 -12.26
C ILE A 283 9.99 -3.68 -12.39
N SER A 284 10.14 -3.07 -13.56
CA SER A 284 11.26 -2.16 -13.85
C SER A 284 11.21 -0.91 -12.98
N ILE A 285 10.11 -0.15 -13.01
CA ILE A 285 9.99 1.13 -12.28
C ILE A 285 9.80 0.90 -10.79
N GLY A 286 8.97 -0.07 -10.40
CA GLY A 286 8.73 -0.41 -9.00
C GLY A 286 10.01 -0.95 -8.34
N GLY A 287 10.69 -1.90 -8.99
CA GLY A 287 11.93 -2.47 -8.50
C GLY A 287 13.06 -1.46 -8.41
N PHE A 288 13.26 -0.64 -9.46
CA PHE A 288 14.26 0.43 -9.44
C PHE A 288 13.95 1.45 -8.32
N THR A 289 12.69 1.85 -8.17
CA THR A 289 12.27 2.78 -7.10
C THR A 289 12.56 2.20 -5.72
N ALA A 290 12.27 0.92 -5.51
CA ALA A 290 12.55 0.24 -4.25
C ALA A 290 14.05 0.24 -3.93
N LEU A 291 14.92 -0.07 -4.89
CA LEU A 291 16.38 -0.02 -4.73
C LEU A 291 16.89 1.39 -4.44
N PHE A 292 16.51 2.34 -5.28
CA PHE A 292 16.94 3.73 -5.16
C PHE A 292 16.54 4.33 -3.82
N ALA A 293 15.26 4.20 -3.45
CA ALA A 293 14.74 4.80 -2.23
C ALA A 293 15.26 4.10 -0.97
N SER A 294 15.53 2.78 -1.01
CA SER A 294 16.17 2.06 0.09
C SER A 294 17.61 2.53 0.33
N THR A 295 18.35 2.81 -0.73
CA THR A 295 19.70 3.36 -0.63
C THR A 295 19.68 4.81 -0.11
N ALA A 296 18.79 5.64 -0.66
CA ALA A 296 18.63 7.02 -0.22
C ALA A 296 18.19 7.11 1.26
N TYR A 297 17.33 6.20 1.73
CA TYR A 297 16.92 6.10 3.14
C TYR A 297 18.10 6.07 4.11
N LEU A 298 19.15 5.32 3.78
CA LEU A 298 20.33 5.13 4.66
C LEU A 298 21.15 6.38 4.86
N THR A 299 21.06 7.35 3.95
CA THR A 299 21.85 8.58 3.98
C THR A 299 21.13 9.75 4.64
N GLN A 300 19.87 9.56 5.08
CA GLN A 300 19.07 10.65 5.61
C GLN A 300 19.35 10.91 7.10
N THR A 301 19.56 12.16 7.45
CA THR A 301 19.75 12.62 8.83
C THR A 301 18.43 12.99 9.52
N SER A 302 17.39 13.35 8.77
CA SER A 302 16.07 13.68 9.28
C SER A 302 15.18 12.45 9.37
N VAL A 303 14.60 12.18 10.55
CA VAL A 303 13.69 11.04 10.79
C VAL A 303 12.52 11.05 9.81
N LYS A 304 11.84 12.19 9.62
CA LYS A 304 10.70 12.28 8.71
C LYS A 304 11.11 12.06 7.25
N THR A 305 12.25 12.61 6.83
CA THR A 305 12.78 12.41 5.46
C THR A 305 13.15 10.95 5.23
N ALA A 306 13.80 10.30 6.19
CA ALA A 306 14.09 8.88 6.15
C ALA A 306 12.79 8.05 6.03
N LEU A 307 11.79 8.32 6.85
CA LEU A 307 10.49 7.65 6.78
C LEU A 307 9.79 7.84 5.43
N SER A 308 9.98 8.99 4.77
CA SER A 308 9.43 9.25 3.43
C SER A 308 10.13 8.43 2.36
N TYR A 309 11.47 8.38 2.34
CA TYR A 309 12.20 7.49 1.43
C TYR A 309 11.84 6.03 1.65
N SER A 310 11.72 5.62 2.92
CA SER A 310 11.22 4.28 3.24
C SER A 310 9.82 4.03 2.65
N SER A 311 8.91 5.02 2.66
CA SER A 311 7.58 4.85 2.04
C SER A 311 7.67 4.74 0.52
N VAL A 312 8.53 5.53 -0.13
CA VAL A 312 8.81 5.40 -1.58
C VAL A 312 9.29 4.00 -1.92
N ALA A 313 10.26 3.47 -1.13
CA ALA A 313 10.79 2.12 -1.32
C ALA A 313 9.70 1.05 -1.19
N HIS A 314 8.86 1.13 -0.15
CA HIS A 314 7.78 0.17 0.08
C HIS A 314 6.69 0.23 -1.00
N MET A 315 6.36 1.42 -1.53
CA MET A 315 5.43 1.54 -2.65
C MET A 315 6.03 0.96 -3.93
N GLY A 316 7.31 1.20 -4.19
CA GLY A 316 8.04 0.55 -5.29
C GLY A 316 8.01 -0.97 -5.17
N PHE A 317 8.27 -1.50 -3.98
CA PHE A 317 8.19 -2.93 -3.69
C PHE A 317 6.78 -3.50 -3.89
N SER A 318 5.72 -2.81 -3.43
CA SER A 318 4.34 -3.24 -3.67
C SER A 318 4.01 -3.34 -5.16
N LEU A 319 4.48 -2.38 -5.98
CA LEU A 319 4.27 -2.40 -7.42
C LEU A 319 5.11 -3.47 -8.13
N LEU A 320 6.34 -3.73 -7.64
CA LEU A 320 7.15 -4.88 -8.08
C LEU A 320 6.41 -6.20 -7.84
N LEU A 321 5.83 -6.41 -6.64
CA LEU A 321 5.03 -7.59 -6.33
C LEU A 321 3.84 -7.75 -7.29
N CYS A 322 3.15 -6.65 -7.58
CA CYS A 322 2.05 -6.65 -8.55
C CYS A 322 2.55 -7.02 -9.97
N GLY A 323 3.71 -6.52 -10.39
CA GLY A 323 4.32 -6.87 -11.66
C GLY A 323 4.71 -8.35 -11.76
N LEU A 324 5.07 -8.97 -10.64
CA LEU A 324 5.35 -10.40 -10.53
C LEU A 324 4.06 -11.26 -10.44
N GLY A 325 2.87 -10.65 -10.50
CA GLY A 325 1.59 -11.36 -10.34
C GLY A 325 1.27 -11.79 -8.91
N LEU A 326 2.05 -11.35 -7.91
CA LEU A 326 1.90 -11.72 -6.50
C LEU A 326 0.96 -10.75 -5.78
N TYR A 327 -0.25 -10.58 -6.31
CA TYR A 327 -1.26 -9.66 -5.77
C TYR A 327 -1.64 -9.91 -4.30
N PRO A 328 -1.80 -11.18 -3.84
CA PRO A 328 -2.06 -11.45 -2.42
C PRO A 328 -0.93 -10.96 -1.50
N ALA A 329 0.32 -11.22 -1.87
CA ALA A 329 1.49 -10.74 -1.14
C ALA A 329 1.60 -9.21 -1.18
N ALA A 330 1.29 -8.57 -2.32
CA ALA A 330 1.23 -7.12 -2.44
C ALA A 330 0.18 -6.51 -1.51
N MET A 331 -1.01 -7.13 -1.41
CA MET A 331 -2.08 -6.69 -0.51
C MET A 331 -1.68 -6.83 0.96
N LEU A 332 -1.09 -7.95 1.34
CA LEU A 332 -0.57 -8.19 2.69
C LEU A 332 0.49 -7.15 3.06
N HIS A 333 1.45 -6.92 2.14
CA HIS A 333 2.49 -5.90 2.33
C HIS A 333 1.90 -4.50 2.50
N LEU A 334 0.90 -4.14 1.70
CA LEU A 334 0.23 -2.86 1.74
C LEU A 334 -0.45 -2.62 3.09
N VAL A 335 -1.15 -3.63 3.64
CA VAL A 335 -1.79 -3.55 4.95
C VAL A 335 -0.74 -3.43 6.06
N ALA A 336 0.27 -4.30 6.09
CA ALA A 336 1.31 -4.29 7.12
C ALA A 336 2.10 -2.97 7.11
N HIS A 337 2.50 -2.51 5.92
CA HIS A 337 3.17 -1.22 5.73
C HIS A 337 2.34 -0.05 6.28
N SER A 338 1.02 -0.06 6.07
CA SER A 338 0.13 1.01 6.49
C SER A 338 0.13 1.18 8.01
N PHE A 339 -0.02 0.10 8.77
CA PHE A 339 0.03 0.16 10.24
C PHE A 339 1.41 0.57 10.75
N TYR A 340 2.48 0.01 10.18
CA TYR A 340 3.84 0.38 10.52
C TYR A 340 4.10 1.88 10.28
N LYS A 341 3.70 2.42 9.13
CA LYS A 341 3.90 3.84 8.80
C LYS A 341 3.05 4.78 9.64
N ALA A 342 1.79 4.42 9.92
CA ALA A 342 0.97 5.19 10.86
C ALA A 342 1.68 5.33 12.20
N HIS A 343 2.13 4.20 12.78
CA HIS A 343 2.86 4.20 14.04
C HIS A 343 4.16 5.02 13.95
N ALA A 344 5.00 4.77 12.95
CA ALA A 344 6.30 5.44 12.82
C ALA A 344 6.18 6.97 12.68
N PHE A 345 5.22 7.46 11.87
CA PHE A 345 5.01 8.90 11.74
C PHE A 345 4.41 9.52 13.00
N LEU A 346 3.42 8.91 13.62
CA LEU A 346 2.81 9.43 14.85
C LEU A 346 3.79 9.45 16.03
N SER A 347 4.72 8.50 16.08
CA SER A 347 5.79 8.41 17.09
C SER A 347 6.99 9.30 16.78
N SER A 348 7.10 9.89 15.58
CA SER A 348 8.31 10.64 15.16
C SER A 348 8.62 11.86 16.02
N GLY A 349 7.67 12.38 16.78
CA GLY A 349 7.86 13.50 17.71
C GLY A 349 8.59 13.13 19.01
N SER A 350 8.51 11.87 19.45
CA SER A 350 9.10 11.40 20.71
C SER A 350 10.44 10.67 20.54
N VAL A 351 10.96 10.55 19.31
CA VAL A 351 12.19 9.80 19.02
C VAL A 351 13.39 10.31 19.82
N ILE A 352 13.50 11.63 20.03
CA ILE A 352 14.62 12.22 20.79
C ILE A 352 14.55 11.81 22.26
N GLU A 353 13.36 11.76 22.86
CA GLU A 353 13.16 11.36 24.26
C GLU A 353 13.47 9.86 24.42
N VAL A 354 12.96 9.04 23.50
CA VAL A 354 13.23 7.60 23.47
C VAL A 354 14.71 7.31 23.27
N ALA A 355 15.39 8.01 22.34
CA ALA A 355 16.82 7.84 22.09
C ALA A 355 17.69 8.28 23.30
N ARG A 356 17.26 9.31 24.03
CA ARG A 356 17.95 9.71 25.28
C ARG A 356 17.73 8.72 26.42
N GLY A 357 16.56 8.08 26.48
CA GLY A 357 16.22 7.07 27.49
C GLY A 357 16.82 5.69 27.22
N SER A 358 17.04 5.33 25.96
CA SER A 358 17.67 4.10 25.56
C SER A 358 19.19 4.29 25.48
N LYS A 359 19.93 3.68 26.39
CA LYS A 359 21.36 3.42 26.18
C LYS A 359 21.46 2.36 25.07
N VAL A 360 21.24 2.76 23.82
CA VAL A 360 21.45 1.87 22.68
C VAL A 360 22.95 1.69 22.56
N ALA A 361 23.41 0.50 22.95
CA ALA A 361 24.74 0.07 22.57
C ALA A 361 24.80 0.14 21.03
N GLU A 362 25.78 0.88 20.50
CA GLU A 362 26.05 0.85 19.06
C GLU A 362 26.14 -0.61 18.65
N SER A 363 25.28 -1.03 17.71
CA SER A 363 25.37 -2.36 17.13
C SER A 363 26.76 -2.48 16.50
N GLY A 364 27.62 -3.32 17.09
CA GLY A 364 28.96 -3.55 16.58
C GLY A 364 28.88 -3.86 15.09
N ARG A 365 29.77 -3.25 14.31
CA ARG A 365 29.87 -3.49 12.87
C ARG A 365 30.21 -4.94 12.63
N LEU A 366 29.51 -5.60 11.72
CA LEU A 366 29.79 -7.00 11.35
C LEU A 366 31.21 -7.08 10.79
N GLY A 367 32.12 -7.80 11.46
CA GLY A 367 33.56 -7.65 11.25
C GLY A 367 34.24 -8.64 10.30
N SER A 368 33.54 -9.72 9.84
CA SER A 368 34.21 -10.74 9.02
C SER A 368 33.37 -11.16 7.83
N PRO A 369 33.92 -11.09 6.59
CA PRO A 369 33.22 -11.58 5.40
C PRO A 369 32.79 -13.04 5.49
N LEU A 370 33.56 -13.88 6.20
CA LEU A 370 33.21 -15.29 6.40
C LEU A 370 31.91 -15.44 7.22
N ARG A 371 31.71 -14.63 8.27
CA ARG A 371 30.51 -14.68 9.09
C ARG A 371 29.29 -14.18 8.33
N ILE A 372 29.46 -13.22 7.43
CA ILE A 372 28.41 -12.76 6.52
C ILE A 372 27.98 -13.92 5.59
N LEU A 373 28.94 -14.62 4.98
CA LEU A 373 28.68 -15.77 4.13
C LEU A 373 27.99 -16.90 4.90
N LEU A 374 28.41 -17.18 6.14
CA LEU A 374 27.73 -18.16 7.01
C LEU A 374 26.30 -17.75 7.33
N GLY A 375 26.06 -16.46 7.62
CA GLY A 375 24.71 -15.95 7.85
C GLY A 375 23.80 -16.10 6.63
N ILE A 376 24.34 -15.85 5.43
CA ILE A 376 23.62 -16.06 4.16
C ILE A 376 23.31 -17.55 3.96
N ALA A 377 24.30 -18.45 4.18
CA ALA A 377 24.12 -19.88 4.05
C ALA A 377 23.07 -20.43 5.02
N MET A 378 23.06 -19.97 6.28
CA MET A 378 22.06 -20.35 7.27
C MET A 378 20.66 -19.87 6.89
N ALA A 379 20.53 -18.64 6.42
CA ALA A 379 19.25 -18.07 5.98
C ALA A 379 18.71 -18.83 4.76
N LEU A 380 19.58 -19.14 3.80
CA LEU A 380 19.24 -19.91 2.61
C LEU A 380 18.80 -21.35 2.99
N ALA A 381 19.54 -22.02 3.87
CA ALA A 381 19.21 -23.37 4.32
C ALA A 381 17.84 -23.39 5.03
N LEU A 382 17.59 -22.43 5.91
CA LEU A 382 16.30 -22.30 6.61
C LEU A 382 15.14 -22.07 5.65
N TYR A 383 15.30 -21.12 4.74
CA TYR A 383 14.26 -20.82 3.75
C TYR A 383 13.98 -22.02 2.83
N SER A 384 15.05 -22.68 2.34
CA SER A 384 14.93 -23.87 1.48
C SER A 384 14.23 -25.02 2.19
N LEU A 385 14.55 -25.24 3.47
CA LEU A 385 13.88 -26.26 4.28
C LEU A 385 12.37 -25.96 4.42
N PHE A 386 12.02 -24.70 4.72
CA PHE A 386 10.61 -24.29 4.78
C PHE A 386 9.90 -24.42 3.44
N ALA A 387 10.54 -24.00 2.35
CA ALA A 387 9.98 -24.10 1.00
C ALA A 387 9.70 -25.58 0.62
N LEU A 388 10.60 -26.49 0.97
CA LEU A 388 10.42 -27.94 0.76
C LEU A 388 9.26 -28.49 1.60
N VAL A 389 9.21 -28.16 2.90
CA VAL A 389 8.13 -28.62 3.80
C VAL A 389 6.78 -28.08 3.37
N TRP A 390 6.73 -26.84 2.89
CA TRP A 390 5.51 -26.17 2.41
C TRP A 390 5.06 -26.68 1.04
N GLY A 391 5.93 -27.43 0.34
CA GLY A 391 5.62 -28.00 -0.97
C GLY A 391 5.69 -27.01 -2.12
N ILE A 392 6.48 -25.93 -2.00
CA ILE A 392 6.68 -24.94 -3.06
C ILE A 392 7.32 -25.61 -4.27
N ASN A 393 6.70 -25.47 -5.43
CA ASN A 393 7.24 -25.93 -6.70
C ASN A 393 8.04 -24.81 -7.39
N PRO A 394 9.39 -24.88 -7.43
CA PRO A 394 10.23 -23.83 -8.01
C PRO A 394 9.88 -23.48 -9.46
N ALA A 395 9.42 -24.45 -10.23
CA ALA A 395 9.08 -24.24 -11.63
C ALA A 395 7.79 -23.45 -11.85
N LYS A 396 6.86 -23.52 -10.88
CA LYS A 396 5.56 -22.84 -10.96
C LYS A 396 5.48 -21.57 -10.12
N GLU A 397 6.27 -21.50 -9.05
CA GLU A 397 6.19 -20.44 -8.03
C GLU A 397 7.47 -19.60 -7.98
N LEU A 398 8.13 -19.44 -9.12
CA LEU A 398 9.34 -18.61 -9.26
C LEU A 398 9.18 -17.18 -8.67
N PRO A 399 8.02 -16.50 -8.83
CA PRO A 399 7.81 -15.19 -8.19
C PRO A 399 7.89 -15.24 -6.66
N LEU A 400 7.37 -16.30 -6.02
CA LEU A 400 7.40 -16.46 -4.57
C LEU A 400 8.84 -16.70 -4.06
N LEU A 401 9.65 -17.41 -4.85
CA LEU A 401 11.08 -17.57 -4.56
C LEU A 401 11.84 -16.23 -4.64
N ALA A 402 11.45 -15.34 -5.55
CA ALA A 402 12.03 -14.00 -5.64
C ALA A 402 11.78 -13.17 -4.36
N ILE A 403 10.58 -13.25 -3.78
CA ILE A 403 10.31 -12.63 -2.47
C ILE A 403 11.09 -13.34 -1.36
N GLY A 404 11.18 -14.65 -1.41
CA GLY A 404 11.98 -15.44 -0.49
C GLY A 404 13.43 -15.00 -0.44
N ALA A 405 14.01 -14.59 -1.56
CA ALA A 405 15.36 -14.03 -1.60
C ALA A 405 15.50 -12.77 -0.75
N ILE A 406 14.48 -11.91 -0.71
CA ILE A 406 14.46 -10.71 0.15
C ILE A 406 14.36 -11.11 1.63
N LEU A 407 13.56 -12.11 1.96
CA LEU A 407 13.49 -12.66 3.31
C LEU A 407 14.85 -13.22 3.73
N ILE A 408 15.52 -13.99 2.85
CA ILE A 408 16.86 -14.53 3.09
C ILE A 408 17.86 -13.41 3.38
N MET A 409 17.82 -12.31 2.65
CA MET A 409 18.68 -11.15 2.89
C MET A 409 18.44 -10.51 4.27
N GLY A 410 17.18 -10.43 4.72
CA GLY A 410 16.85 -9.97 6.08
C GLY A 410 17.36 -10.92 7.16
N LEU A 411 17.14 -12.22 7.00
CA LEU A 411 17.58 -13.25 7.93
C LEU A 411 19.11 -13.39 7.97
N SER A 412 19.80 -13.22 6.84
CA SER A 412 21.25 -13.27 6.77
C SER A 412 21.91 -12.23 7.69
N ARG A 413 21.33 -11.03 7.75
CA ARG A 413 21.78 -9.97 8.67
C ARG A 413 21.58 -10.37 10.14
N LEU A 414 20.43 -10.99 10.47
CA LEU A 414 20.15 -11.50 11.81
C LEU A 414 21.19 -12.55 12.23
N PHE A 415 21.46 -13.55 11.39
CA PHE A 415 22.42 -14.60 11.67
C PHE A 415 23.87 -14.09 11.73
N SER A 416 24.26 -13.18 10.83
CA SER A 416 25.58 -12.58 10.85
C SER A 416 25.81 -11.78 12.14
N SER A 417 24.81 -11.04 12.62
CA SER A 417 24.87 -10.31 13.89
C SER A 417 24.97 -11.27 15.08
N ALA A 418 24.21 -12.38 15.09
CA ALA A 418 24.27 -13.37 16.14
C ALA A 418 25.63 -14.10 16.21
N THR A 419 26.24 -14.39 15.06
CA THR A 419 27.56 -15.05 14.98
C THR A 419 28.73 -14.13 15.30
N ASP A 420 28.55 -12.80 15.22
CA ASP A 420 29.57 -11.79 15.52
C ASP A 420 29.60 -11.38 17.01
N SER A 421 28.61 -11.79 17.80
CA SER A 421 28.55 -11.51 19.23
C SER A 421 29.62 -12.29 20.01
N LYS A 422 30.14 -11.72 21.11
CA LYS A 422 31.10 -12.41 22.00
C LYS A 422 30.54 -13.71 22.61
N GLU A 423 29.23 -13.82 22.70
CA GLU A 423 28.47 -14.97 23.18
C GLU A 423 27.73 -15.65 22.01
N SER A 424 28.46 -16.03 20.96
CA SER A 424 27.86 -16.46 19.68
C SER A 424 26.89 -17.63 19.81
N ILE A 425 27.16 -18.63 20.67
CA ILE A 425 26.27 -19.79 20.82
C ILE A 425 24.98 -19.41 21.55
N THR A 426 25.05 -18.59 22.59
CA THR A 426 23.89 -18.14 23.38
C THR A 426 22.96 -17.24 22.56
N MET A 427 23.50 -16.44 21.61
CA MET A 427 22.72 -15.58 20.74
C MET A 427 22.21 -16.28 19.48
N LEU A 428 22.83 -17.38 19.07
CA LEU A 428 22.45 -18.13 17.89
C LEU A 428 21.08 -18.81 18.07
N VAL A 429 20.81 -19.39 19.24
CA VAL A 429 19.53 -20.08 19.52
C VAL A 429 18.32 -19.12 19.40
N PRO A 430 18.30 -17.96 20.09
CA PRO A 430 17.20 -17.01 19.90
C PRO A 430 17.11 -16.47 18.46
N ALA A 431 18.24 -16.31 17.76
CA ALA A 431 18.23 -15.88 16.36
C ALA A 431 17.58 -16.93 15.44
N VAL A 432 17.88 -18.21 15.64
CA VAL A 432 17.25 -19.32 14.89
C VAL A 432 15.76 -19.40 15.21
N LEU A 433 15.36 -19.31 16.48
CA LEU A 433 13.94 -19.34 16.87
C LEU A 433 13.17 -18.15 16.27
N LEU A 434 13.76 -16.96 16.30
CA LEU A 434 13.16 -15.78 15.67
C LEU A 434 13.05 -15.94 14.15
N ALA A 435 14.08 -16.47 13.51
CA ALA A 435 14.08 -16.71 12.07
C ALA A 435 13.02 -17.77 11.68
N LEU A 436 12.87 -18.84 12.45
CA LEU A 436 11.81 -19.83 12.28
C LEU A 436 10.42 -19.19 12.41
N LEU A 437 10.21 -18.38 13.44
CA LEU A 437 8.95 -17.67 13.65
C LEU A 437 8.61 -16.73 12.50
N VAL A 438 9.59 -15.93 12.05
CA VAL A 438 9.41 -14.97 10.95
C VAL A 438 9.10 -15.70 9.63
N THR A 439 9.83 -16.79 9.35
CA THR A 439 9.63 -17.59 8.15
C THR A 439 8.27 -18.29 8.17
N ALA A 440 7.88 -18.91 9.29
CA ALA A 440 6.58 -19.53 9.46
C ALA A 440 5.44 -18.50 9.32
N ALA A 441 5.59 -17.32 9.93
CA ALA A 441 4.62 -16.24 9.80
C ALA A 441 4.50 -15.78 8.35
N PHE A 442 5.61 -15.61 7.63
CA PHE A 442 5.60 -15.22 6.22
C PHE A 442 4.79 -16.21 5.36
N PHE A 443 5.11 -17.50 5.42
CA PHE A 443 4.41 -18.50 4.62
C PHE A 443 2.93 -18.66 5.02
N SER A 444 2.62 -18.60 6.32
CA SER A 444 1.24 -18.73 6.81
C SER A 444 0.38 -17.53 6.40
N LEU A 445 0.92 -16.31 6.51
CA LEU A 445 0.20 -15.08 6.14
C LEU A 445 0.03 -14.99 4.62
N GLU A 446 1.04 -15.39 3.84
CA GLU A 446 0.96 -15.42 2.38
C GLU A 446 -0.08 -16.44 1.92
N ALA A 447 -0.04 -17.67 2.42
CA ALA A 447 -1.02 -18.69 2.12
C ALA A 447 -2.44 -18.29 2.54
N GLY A 448 -2.59 -17.66 3.71
CA GLY A 448 -3.85 -17.09 4.17
C GLY A 448 -4.38 -16.00 3.25
N ALA A 449 -3.54 -15.06 2.83
CA ALA A 449 -3.91 -13.99 1.89
C ALA A 449 -4.28 -14.58 0.52
N HIS A 450 -3.50 -15.54 0.02
CA HIS A 450 -3.79 -16.23 -1.22
C HIS A 450 -5.16 -16.93 -1.16
N HIS A 451 -5.44 -17.68 -0.10
CA HIS A 451 -6.72 -18.37 0.08
C HIS A 451 -7.91 -17.40 0.14
N MET A 452 -7.77 -16.30 0.89
CA MET A 452 -8.83 -15.28 1.03
C MET A 452 -9.13 -14.52 -0.27
N LEU A 453 -8.14 -14.34 -1.13
CA LEU A 453 -8.24 -13.52 -2.34
C LEU A 453 -8.35 -14.34 -3.63
N ALA A 454 -8.26 -15.67 -3.56
CA ALA A 454 -8.22 -16.58 -4.70
C ALA A 454 -9.43 -16.46 -5.64
N SER A 455 -10.63 -16.19 -5.10
CA SER A 455 -11.86 -16.03 -5.91
C SER A 455 -11.85 -14.76 -6.77
N GLN A 456 -11.10 -13.73 -6.34
CA GLN A 456 -11.19 -12.37 -6.86
C GLN A 456 -9.98 -11.93 -7.68
N LEU A 457 -8.90 -12.66 -7.61
CA LEU A 457 -7.67 -12.38 -8.33
C LEU A 457 -7.43 -13.40 -9.46
N PRO A 458 -6.71 -12.99 -10.51
CA PRO A 458 -6.33 -13.93 -11.56
C PRO A 458 -5.36 -14.98 -11.01
N LEU A 459 -5.39 -16.17 -11.62
CA LEU A 459 -4.41 -17.22 -11.32
C LEU A 459 -3.00 -16.75 -11.68
N PRO A 460 -1.97 -17.14 -10.91
CA PRO A 460 -0.59 -16.81 -11.25
C PRO A 460 -0.24 -17.29 -12.65
N SER A 461 0.30 -16.40 -13.49
CA SER A 461 0.85 -16.74 -14.79
C SER A 461 2.34 -17.05 -14.70
N ALA A 462 2.84 -17.88 -15.60
CA ALA A 462 4.29 -18.08 -15.73
C ALA A 462 4.94 -16.75 -16.16
N LEU A 463 6.07 -16.42 -15.54
CA LEU A 463 6.84 -15.23 -15.93
C LEU A 463 7.45 -15.39 -17.31
N GLY A 464 7.39 -14.33 -18.11
CA GLY A 464 8.11 -14.23 -19.37
C GLY A 464 9.62 -14.06 -19.16
N ILE A 465 10.40 -14.27 -20.23
CA ILE A 465 11.86 -14.17 -20.17
C ILE A 465 12.31 -12.77 -19.72
N ALA A 466 11.66 -11.72 -20.20
CA ALA A 466 11.99 -10.34 -19.80
C ALA A 466 11.75 -10.11 -18.31
N GLU A 467 10.65 -10.60 -17.77
CA GLU A 467 10.31 -10.50 -16.34
C GLU A 467 11.31 -11.26 -15.46
N ILE A 468 11.73 -12.46 -15.89
CA ILE A 468 12.74 -13.27 -15.18
C ILE A 468 14.08 -12.53 -15.16
N VAL A 469 14.54 -12.02 -16.31
CA VAL A 469 15.82 -11.31 -16.41
C VAL A 469 15.81 -10.05 -15.55
N LEU A 470 14.76 -9.23 -15.63
CA LEU A 470 14.62 -8.01 -14.81
C LEU A 470 14.60 -8.33 -13.33
N THR A 471 13.85 -9.35 -12.93
CA THR A 471 13.78 -9.79 -11.51
C THR A 471 15.16 -10.28 -11.05
N GLY A 472 15.88 -11.04 -11.85
CA GLY A 472 17.24 -11.48 -11.55
C GLY A 472 18.20 -10.32 -11.34
N ILE A 473 18.18 -9.32 -12.23
CA ILE A 473 18.99 -8.10 -12.11
C ILE A 473 18.66 -7.36 -10.81
N LEU A 474 17.38 -7.17 -10.48
CA LEU A 474 16.94 -6.51 -9.26
C LEU A 474 17.39 -7.27 -8.00
N LEU A 475 17.26 -8.60 -7.97
CA LEU A 475 17.69 -9.42 -6.83
C LEU A 475 19.20 -9.35 -6.61
N ILE A 476 19.99 -9.39 -7.69
CA ILE A 476 21.45 -9.20 -7.60
C ILE A 476 21.78 -7.81 -7.04
N ALA A 477 21.12 -6.77 -7.54
CA ALA A 477 21.34 -5.41 -7.06
C ALA A 477 20.96 -5.24 -5.58
N PHE A 478 19.82 -5.80 -5.15
CA PHE A 478 19.43 -5.84 -3.72
C PHE A 478 20.46 -6.60 -2.88
N GLY A 479 20.89 -7.77 -3.33
CA GLY A 479 21.90 -8.58 -2.66
C GLY A 479 23.23 -7.82 -2.49
N LEU A 480 23.69 -7.13 -3.52
CA LEU A 480 24.89 -6.29 -3.48
C LEU A 480 24.77 -5.15 -2.46
N ILE A 481 23.63 -4.45 -2.44
CA ILE A 481 23.39 -3.36 -1.47
C ILE A 481 23.43 -3.91 -0.05
N VAL A 482 22.74 -5.02 0.22
CA VAL A 482 22.75 -5.65 1.56
C VAL A 482 24.16 -6.10 1.93
N PHE A 483 24.89 -6.72 1.01
CA PHE A 483 26.27 -7.16 1.24
C PHE A 483 27.18 -5.98 1.57
N ILE A 484 27.13 -4.89 0.80
CA ILE A 484 27.93 -3.67 1.04
C ILE A 484 27.60 -3.07 2.42
N GLN A 485 26.33 -3.07 2.84
CA GLN A 485 25.92 -2.57 4.16
C GLN A 485 26.45 -3.42 5.32
N MET A 486 26.73 -4.69 5.10
CA MET A 486 27.25 -5.61 6.10
C MET A 486 28.77 -5.56 6.22
N LEU A 487 29.47 -5.03 5.20
CA LEU A 487 30.93 -4.88 5.23
C LEU A 487 31.35 -3.79 6.24
N PRO A 488 32.50 -3.95 6.92
CA PRO A 488 33.07 -2.90 7.74
C PRO A 488 33.45 -1.69 6.82
N PRO A 489 33.35 -0.45 7.32
CA PRO A 489 33.84 0.69 6.55
C PRO A 489 35.36 0.56 6.36
N VAL A 490 35.76 0.86 5.15
CA VAL A 490 37.19 0.97 4.76
C VAL A 490 37.81 2.14 5.45
#